data_30d554791b7df13494afc847afcc585d
#
_entry.id   30d554791b7df13494afc847afcc585d
#
_cell.length_a   1.000
_cell.length_b   1.000
_cell.length_c   1.000
_cell.angle_alpha   90.00
_cell.angle_beta   90.00
_cell.angle_gamma   90.00
#
_symmetry.space_group_name_H-M   'P 1'
#
loop_
_entity.id
_entity.type
_entity.pdbx_description
1 polymer ?
#
loop_
_entity_poly.entity_id
_entity_poly.type
_entity_poly.pdbx_seq_one_letter_code
_entity_poly.pdbx_strand_id
1 'polypeptide(L)'
;MTNDNPLAHPFPLTDARNSAQLYLGLPMWFMPDWKGRLLNTHCGAADALSSYSQVFSSVEGNTTFYGLPSADRAERWARQVPEHFRFCFKVPKSISHADDIPRQLLKEGPLLADFITPLRERIGVLLLQLPASFTPQRSAELFSALEILQRLVKLPLAVECRHPGFFLKDQHEVTLLQELKRLAVNRVVFDSRGLFRDGSITDAVIHAQSKKPRLPVHPLATAQNPVVRFIGHSDWQQNLLYLQQWQTKIQQWLREGRSPYFFVHTAGNHDCPEFARYLVKFWQGTMVDWPGEGAGGNSAAGNTADLFA
;
A
#
# COMPACT_ATOMS: atom_id res chain seq x y z
N MET A 1 38.71 -7.47 -6.21
CA MET A 1 37.57 -7.98 -5.43
C MET A 1 36.49 -6.91 -5.52
N THR A 2 35.66 -7.01 -6.51
CA THR A 2 34.56 -6.06 -6.76
C THR A 2 33.48 -6.30 -5.71
N ASN A 3 33.26 -5.29 -4.88
CA ASN A 3 32.15 -5.24 -3.94
C ASN A 3 30.84 -5.04 -4.75
N ASP A 4 30.32 -6.11 -5.31
CA ASP A 4 28.95 -6.11 -5.84
C ASP A 4 27.98 -6.12 -4.65
N ASN A 5 27.66 -4.93 -4.18
CA ASN A 5 26.58 -4.73 -3.21
C ASN A 5 25.26 -4.80 -3.99
N PRO A 6 24.43 -5.85 -3.83
CA PRO A 6 23.18 -6.02 -4.57
C PRO A 6 22.07 -5.02 -4.17
N LEU A 7 22.40 -3.99 -3.39
CA LEU A 7 21.49 -3.00 -2.84
C LEU A 7 21.57 -1.62 -3.51
N ALA A 8 22.17 -1.53 -4.70
CA ALA A 8 22.37 -0.25 -5.41
C ALA A 8 21.13 0.25 -6.19
N HIS A 9 19.97 -0.34 -6.03
CA HIS A 9 18.73 0.17 -6.61
C HIS A 9 17.76 0.59 -5.50
N PRO A 10 17.04 1.74 -5.67
CA PRO A 10 16.08 2.22 -4.70
C PRO A 10 14.94 1.21 -4.59
N PHE A 11 15.03 0.31 -3.65
CA PHE A 11 14.13 -0.82 -3.49
C PHE A 11 14.02 -1.74 -4.71
N PRO A 12 14.50 -2.91 -4.61
CA PRO A 12 13.71 -3.94 -3.95
C PRO A 12 14.58 -4.82 -3.05
N LEU A 13 14.05 -5.30 -1.96
CA LEU A 13 14.47 -6.61 -1.49
C LEU A 13 14.09 -7.57 -2.62
N THR A 14 15.02 -7.84 -3.54
CA THR A 14 14.82 -8.81 -4.63
C THR A 14 15.36 -10.16 -4.20
N ASP A 15 14.70 -11.23 -4.58
CA ASP A 15 15.37 -12.52 -4.64
C ASP A 15 16.02 -12.64 -6.03
N ALA A 16 17.34 -12.64 -6.10
CA ALA A 16 18.10 -12.72 -7.36
C ALA A 16 17.82 -14.02 -8.14
N ARG A 17 17.13 -15.00 -7.54
CA ARG A 17 16.78 -16.29 -8.15
C ARG A 17 15.45 -16.27 -8.92
N ASN A 18 14.66 -15.24 -8.71
CA ASN A 18 13.36 -15.04 -9.37
C ASN A 18 13.10 -13.54 -9.55
N SER A 19 12.15 -13.16 -10.40
CA SER A 19 11.79 -11.77 -10.65
C SER A 19 10.94 -11.12 -9.54
N ALA A 20 10.85 -11.76 -8.35
CA ALA A 20 10.06 -11.26 -7.24
C ALA A 20 10.72 -10.04 -6.59
N GLN A 21 9.91 -9.02 -6.28
CA GLN A 21 10.39 -7.79 -5.68
C GLN A 21 9.38 -7.22 -4.68
N LEU A 22 9.89 -6.49 -3.69
CA LEU A 22 9.07 -5.71 -2.78
C LEU A 22 8.70 -4.37 -3.43
N TYR A 23 7.41 -4.05 -3.47
CA TYR A 23 6.90 -2.73 -3.79
C TYR A 23 6.61 -1.95 -2.51
N LEU A 24 7.38 -0.89 -2.27
CA LEU A 24 7.18 0.00 -1.12
C LEU A 24 6.47 1.27 -1.55
N GLY A 25 5.53 1.74 -0.73
CA GLY A 25 4.81 2.97 -0.99
C GLY A 25 4.13 3.57 0.23
N LEU A 26 3.54 4.72 0.01
CA LEU A 26 2.80 5.52 0.98
C LEU A 26 1.32 5.59 0.60
N PRO A 27 0.41 6.09 1.49
CA PRO A 27 -1.03 6.17 1.22
C PRO A 27 -1.42 7.26 0.21
N MET A 28 -0.47 8.02 -0.28
CA MET A 28 -0.62 9.10 -1.27
C MET A 28 0.75 9.47 -1.81
N TRP A 29 0.79 10.26 -2.89
CA TRP A 29 2.05 10.77 -3.46
C TRP A 29 2.26 12.27 -3.26
N PHE A 30 1.31 12.96 -2.62
CA PHE A 30 1.41 14.38 -2.33
C PHE A 30 0.77 14.74 -1.00
N MET A 31 1.51 15.48 -0.20
CA MET A 31 1.06 16.19 0.98
C MET A 31 1.84 17.51 1.05
N PRO A 32 1.19 18.64 1.34
CA PRO A 32 1.89 19.93 1.41
C PRO A 32 3.11 19.92 2.32
N ASP A 33 3.01 19.20 3.44
CA ASP A 33 4.05 19.11 4.47
C ASP A 33 5.29 18.30 4.03
N TRP A 34 5.21 17.59 2.90
CA TRP A 34 6.35 16.85 2.36
C TRP A 34 7.27 17.72 1.48
N LYS A 35 6.88 18.99 1.22
CA LYS A 35 7.72 19.95 0.51
C LYS A 35 8.96 20.32 1.33
N GLY A 36 10.10 20.42 0.65
CA GLY A 36 11.39 20.65 1.32
C GLY A 36 11.96 19.39 2.03
N ARG A 37 11.28 18.26 1.90
CA ARG A 37 11.70 16.94 2.38
C ARG A 37 11.64 15.94 1.22
N LEU A 38 10.63 15.07 1.19
CA LEU A 38 10.42 14.13 0.07
C LEU A 38 10.23 14.85 -1.27
N LEU A 39 9.52 15.98 -1.29
CA LEU A 39 9.22 16.75 -2.47
C LEU A 39 10.00 18.07 -2.49
N ASN A 40 10.39 18.55 -3.68
CA ASN A 40 10.98 19.85 -3.82
C ASN A 40 10.10 20.96 -3.21
N THR A 41 10.72 22.00 -2.66
CA THR A 41 10.03 23.13 -1.99
C THR A 41 8.93 23.76 -2.84
N HIS A 42 9.17 23.89 -4.15
CA HIS A 42 8.22 24.50 -5.10
C HIS A 42 7.34 23.46 -5.83
N CYS A 43 7.42 22.19 -5.45
CA CYS A 43 6.67 21.12 -6.11
C CYS A 43 5.16 21.35 -5.99
N GLY A 44 4.48 21.39 -7.12
CA GLY A 44 3.02 21.41 -7.21
C GLY A 44 2.42 20.02 -7.09
N ALA A 45 1.13 19.93 -6.76
CA ALA A 45 0.42 18.64 -6.72
C ALA A 45 0.44 17.91 -8.08
N ALA A 46 0.54 18.66 -9.20
CA ALA A 46 0.60 18.09 -10.54
C ALA A 46 1.91 17.35 -10.82
N ASP A 47 3.04 17.80 -10.22
CA ASP A 47 4.39 17.30 -10.49
C ASP A 47 4.89 16.35 -9.39
N ALA A 48 4.16 16.29 -8.29
CA ALA A 48 4.56 15.53 -7.10
C ALA A 48 4.73 14.03 -7.37
N LEU A 49 3.91 13.48 -8.27
CA LEU A 49 3.97 12.05 -8.62
C LEU A 49 5.32 11.68 -9.26
N SER A 50 5.85 12.54 -10.13
CA SER A 50 7.16 12.34 -10.75
C SER A 50 8.27 12.29 -9.70
N SER A 51 8.29 13.27 -8.76
CA SER A 51 9.26 13.30 -7.66
C SER A 51 9.10 12.11 -6.72
N TYR A 52 7.86 11.77 -6.35
CA TYR A 52 7.54 10.64 -5.50
C TYR A 52 8.02 9.30 -6.08
N SER A 53 7.80 9.09 -7.38
CA SER A 53 8.14 7.83 -8.06
C SER A 53 9.65 7.62 -8.28
N GLN A 54 10.48 8.64 -8.04
CA GLN A 54 11.94 8.49 -7.97
C GLN A 54 12.40 7.82 -6.68
N VAL A 55 11.59 7.91 -5.61
CA VAL A 55 11.93 7.41 -4.27
C VAL A 55 11.21 6.11 -3.94
N PHE A 56 9.94 6.01 -4.30
CA PHE A 56 9.09 4.86 -4.00
C PHE A 56 8.73 4.09 -5.25
N SER A 57 8.65 2.76 -5.15
CA SER A 57 8.30 1.87 -6.26
C SER A 57 6.78 1.66 -6.42
N SER A 58 5.98 2.11 -5.44
CA SER A 58 4.52 2.00 -5.48
C SER A 58 3.83 3.11 -4.71
N VAL A 59 2.52 3.22 -4.88
CA VAL A 59 1.66 4.11 -4.09
C VAL A 59 0.28 3.48 -3.89
N GLU A 60 -0.33 3.68 -2.71
CA GLU A 60 -1.74 3.41 -2.48
C GLU A 60 -2.57 4.62 -2.95
N GLY A 61 -3.10 4.52 -4.17
CA GLY A 61 -3.87 5.59 -4.79
C GLY A 61 -5.29 5.68 -4.23
N ASN A 62 -5.49 6.47 -3.20
CA ASN A 62 -6.80 6.63 -2.54
C ASN A 62 -7.77 7.53 -3.31
N THR A 63 -7.32 8.30 -4.29
CA THR A 63 -8.14 9.23 -5.07
C THR A 63 -9.32 8.53 -5.74
N THR A 64 -9.08 7.36 -6.34
CA THR A 64 -10.11 6.59 -7.05
C THR A 64 -11.23 6.06 -6.16
N PHE A 65 -11.00 5.99 -4.85
CA PHE A 65 -12.01 5.58 -3.88
C PHE A 65 -13.16 6.58 -3.77
N TYR A 66 -12.87 7.87 -3.96
CA TYR A 66 -13.86 8.94 -3.86
C TYR A 66 -14.46 9.30 -5.22
N GLY A 67 -13.79 8.99 -6.31
CA GLY A 67 -14.26 9.20 -7.68
C GLY A 67 -13.18 8.87 -8.69
N LEU A 68 -13.57 8.41 -9.86
CA LEU A 68 -12.63 8.09 -10.93
C LEU A 68 -12.17 9.38 -11.62
N PRO A 69 -10.85 9.59 -11.72
CA PRO A 69 -10.32 10.65 -12.56
C PRO A 69 -10.61 10.40 -14.05
N SER A 70 -10.48 11.45 -14.87
CA SER A 70 -10.62 11.32 -16.33
C SER A 70 -9.49 10.46 -16.93
N ALA A 71 -9.74 9.88 -18.10
CA ALA A 71 -8.74 9.14 -18.86
C ALA A 71 -7.48 9.99 -19.14
N ASP A 72 -7.63 11.27 -19.48
CA ASP A 72 -6.50 12.20 -19.70
C ASP A 72 -5.61 12.34 -18.45
N ARG A 73 -6.24 12.34 -17.25
CA ARG A 73 -5.49 12.39 -16.00
C ARG A 73 -4.76 11.07 -15.77
N ALA A 74 -5.40 9.95 -16.05
CA ALA A 74 -4.80 8.63 -15.98
C ALA A 74 -3.59 8.51 -16.93
N GLU A 75 -3.69 8.99 -18.16
CA GLU A 75 -2.57 9.06 -19.10
C GLU A 75 -1.42 9.91 -18.60
N ARG A 76 -1.71 11.10 -18.03
CA ARG A 76 -0.65 11.94 -17.44
C ARG A 76 0.07 11.22 -16.34
N TRP A 77 -0.64 10.50 -15.45
CA TRP A 77 -0.01 9.71 -14.40
C TRP A 77 0.87 8.58 -14.96
N ALA A 78 0.41 7.89 -16.02
CA ALA A 78 1.20 6.85 -16.67
C ALA A 78 2.54 7.39 -17.23
N ARG A 79 2.53 8.61 -17.77
CA ARG A 79 3.73 9.28 -18.33
C ARG A 79 4.66 9.86 -17.26
N GLN A 80 4.14 10.15 -16.06
CA GLN A 80 4.93 10.74 -14.96
C GLN A 80 5.78 9.75 -14.18
N VAL A 81 5.51 8.46 -14.31
CA VAL A 81 6.19 7.43 -13.52
C VAL A 81 7.08 6.54 -14.38
N PRO A 82 8.21 6.03 -13.82
CA PRO A 82 9.07 5.10 -14.53
C PRO A 82 8.39 3.74 -14.77
N GLU A 83 8.95 2.94 -15.67
CA GLU A 83 8.35 1.67 -16.10
C GLU A 83 8.15 0.65 -14.98
N HIS A 84 9.03 0.65 -14.00
CA HIS A 84 8.96 -0.26 -12.85
C HIS A 84 7.96 0.16 -11.77
N PHE A 85 7.46 1.41 -11.81
CA PHE A 85 6.52 1.90 -10.80
C PHE A 85 5.15 1.25 -10.94
N ARG A 86 4.51 0.96 -9.80
CA ARG A 86 3.18 0.32 -9.75
C ARG A 86 2.21 1.09 -8.88
N PHE A 87 1.07 1.46 -9.44
CA PHE A 87 -0.06 1.96 -8.68
C PHE A 87 -0.84 0.82 -8.03
N CYS A 88 -1.29 1.02 -6.80
CA CYS A 88 -2.29 0.21 -6.14
C CYS A 88 -3.54 1.07 -5.93
N PHE A 89 -4.47 1.04 -6.88
CA PHE A 89 -5.69 1.85 -6.81
C PHE A 89 -6.81 1.13 -6.09
N LYS A 90 -7.68 1.90 -5.43
CA LYS A 90 -8.91 1.37 -4.85
C LYS A 90 -10.06 1.40 -5.85
N VAL A 91 -10.86 0.34 -5.84
CA VAL A 91 -12.18 0.35 -6.47
C VAL A 91 -13.02 1.45 -5.84
N PRO A 92 -13.77 2.24 -6.64
CA PRO A 92 -14.61 3.31 -6.11
C PRO A 92 -15.53 2.88 -4.97
N LYS A 93 -15.74 3.80 -4.01
CA LYS A 93 -16.64 3.57 -2.89
C LYS A 93 -18.08 3.30 -3.35
N SER A 94 -18.53 3.96 -4.42
CA SER A 94 -19.83 3.72 -5.04
C SER A 94 -20.06 2.25 -5.42
N ILE A 95 -19.00 1.55 -5.77
CA ILE A 95 -19.02 0.10 -6.07
C ILE A 95 -18.80 -0.71 -4.80
N SER A 96 -17.67 -0.48 -4.12
CA SER A 96 -17.20 -1.34 -3.01
C SER A 96 -18.07 -1.27 -1.75
N HIS A 97 -18.91 -0.23 -1.61
CA HIS A 97 -19.84 -0.02 -0.49
C HIS A 97 -21.31 -0.06 -0.91
N ALA A 98 -21.60 -0.55 -2.12
CA ALA A 98 -22.97 -0.75 -2.58
C ALA A 98 -23.68 -1.88 -1.80
N ASP A 99 -25.00 -1.80 -1.71
CA ASP A 99 -25.81 -2.86 -1.13
C ASP A 99 -25.76 -4.14 -1.96
N ASP A 100 -25.54 -4.03 -3.28
CA ASP A 100 -25.33 -5.12 -4.23
C ASP A 100 -24.11 -4.78 -5.10
N ILE A 101 -22.93 -5.27 -4.67
CA ILE A 101 -21.66 -4.98 -5.34
C ILE A 101 -21.61 -5.55 -6.77
N PRO A 102 -22.04 -6.81 -7.06
CA PRO A 102 -22.14 -7.34 -8.41
C PRO A 102 -22.94 -6.46 -9.35
N ARG A 103 -24.14 -6.05 -8.94
CA ARG A 103 -25.00 -5.18 -9.75
C ARG A 103 -24.35 -3.83 -10.03
N GLN A 104 -23.71 -3.25 -9.02
CA GLN A 104 -23.04 -1.96 -9.16
C GLN A 104 -21.81 -2.05 -10.08
N LEU A 105 -21.08 -3.17 -10.05
CA LEU A 105 -19.99 -3.45 -10.99
C LEU A 105 -20.48 -3.55 -12.44
N LEU A 106 -21.65 -4.13 -12.68
CA LEU A 106 -22.22 -4.16 -14.03
C LEU A 106 -22.58 -2.76 -14.55
N LYS A 107 -22.98 -1.86 -13.65
CA LYS A 107 -23.35 -0.48 -13.98
C LYS A 107 -22.15 0.45 -14.16
N GLU A 108 -21.21 0.46 -13.22
CA GLU A 108 -20.09 1.42 -13.17
C GLU A 108 -18.75 0.82 -13.61
N GLY A 109 -18.68 -0.50 -13.77
CA GLY A 109 -17.49 -1.20 -14.20
C GLY A 109 -16.89 -0.71 -15.52
N PRO A 110 -17.69 -0.39 -16.55
CA PRO A 110 -17.16 0.19 -17.77
C PRO A 110 -16.33 1.46 -17.54
N LEU A 111 -16.79 2.38 -16.67
CA LEU A 111 -16.05 3.60 -16.31
C LEU A 111 -14.74 3.30 -15.59
N LEU A 112 -14.74 2.26 -14.73
CA LEU A 112 -13.52 1.79 -14.08
C LEU A 112 -12.53 1.21 -15.10
N ALA A 113 -13.00 0.46 -16.09
CA ALA A 113 -12.18 -0.10 -17.16
C ALA A 113 -11.58 1.02 -18.04
N ASP A 114 -12.33 2.05 -18.37
CA ASP A 114 -11.88 3.21 -19.13
C ASP A 114 -10.76 3.95 -18.39
N PHE A 115 -10.91 4.16 -17.08
CA PHE A 115 -9.86 4.75 -16.23
C PHE A 115 -8.59 3.87 -16.20
N ILE A 116 -8.73 2.55 -16.14
CA ILE A 116 -7.62 1.59 -16.05
C ILE A 116 -6.83 1.52 -17.36
N THR A 117 -7.49 1.62 -18.50
CA THR A 117 -6.89 1.36 -19.81
C THR A 117 -5.57 2.08 -20.06
N PRO A 118 -5.43 3.41 -19.87
CA PRO A 118 -4.17 4.10 -20.09
C PRO A 118 -3.10 3.81 -19.05
N LEU A 119 -3.49 3.28 -17.88
CA LEU A 119 -2.59 2.95 -16.77
C LEU A 119 -2.24 1.47 -16.66
N ARG A 120 -2.82 0.60 -17.51
CA ARG A 120 -2.78 -0.87 -17.37
C ARG A 120 -1.41 -1.40 -16.98
N GLU A 121 -0.37 -1.02 -17.72
CA GLU A 121 1.02 -1.48 -17.52
C GLU A 121 1.65 -0.94 -16.22
N ARG A 122 1.03 0.06 -15.61
CA ARG A 122 1.48 0.71 -14.37
C ARG A 122 0.65 0.31 -13.16
N ILE A 123 -0.46 -0.44 -13.33
CA ILE A 123 -1.25 -0.93 -12.20
C ILE A 123 -0.68 -2.26 -11.73
N GLY A 124 -0.26 -2.30 -10.47
CA GLY A 124 0.20 -3.52 -9.83
C GLY A 124 -0.92 -4.33 -9.21
N VAL A 125 -1.82 -3.68 -8.46
CA VAL A 125 -2.96 -4.31 -7.79
C VAL A 125 -4.15 -3.36 -7.75
N LEU A 126 -5.33 -3.87 -8.05
CA LEU A 126 -6.60 -3.16 -7.80
C LEU A 126 -7.23 -3.67 -6.51
N LEU A 127 -7.53 -2.77 -5.59
CA LEU A 127 -7.91 -3.08 -4.21
C LEU A 127 -9.41 -2.84 -3.98
N LEU A 128 -10.15 -3.91 -3.70
CA LEU A 128 -11.54 -3.87 -3.26
C LEU A 128 -11.59 -3.75 -1.73
N GLN A 129 -11.84 -2.55 -1.21
CA GLN A 129 -11.98 -2.31 0.23
C GLN A 129 -13.44 -2.38 0.64
N LEU A 130 -13.82 -3.38 1.42
CA LEU A 130 -15.17 -3.56 1.91
C LEU A 130 -15.46 -2.68 3.15
N PRO A 131 -16.69 -2.24 3.37
CA PRO A 131 -17.08 -1.55 4.60
C PRO A 131 -17.04 -2.49 5.80
N ALA A 132 -16.95 -1.94 7.01
CA ALA A 132 -16.99 -2.73 8.24
C ALA A 132 -18.34 -3.46 8.45
N SER A 133 -19.40 -2.98 7.81
CA SER A 133 -20.73 -3.61 7.80
C SER A 133 -20.86 -4.81 6.86
N PHE A 134 -19.86 -5.08 6.01
CA PHE A 134 -19.87 -6.23 5.11
C PHE A 134 -19.53 -7.51 5.88
N THR A 135 -20.55 -8.26 6.26
CA THR A 135 -20.42 -9.45 7.11
C THR A 135 -20.07 -10.72 6.33
N PRO A 136 -19.57 -11.79 6.98
CA PRO A 136 -19.29 -13.08 6.34
C PRO A 136 -20.50 -13.72 5.64
N GLN A 137 -21.73 -13.42 6.06
CA GLN A 137 -22.95 -13.90 5.40
C GLN A 137 -23.09 -13.42 3.96
N ARG A 138 -22.39 -12.34 3.59
CA ARG A 138 -22.35 -11.81 2.22
C ARG A 138 -21.16 -12.37 1.40
N SER A 139 -20.47 -13.40 1.85
CA SER A 139 -19.29 -13.95 1.16
C SER A 139 -19.59 -14.40 -0.28
N ALA A 140 -20.76 -14.99 -0.55
CA ALA A 140 -21.15 -15.39 -1.92
C ALA A 140 -21.22 -14.18 -2.86
N GLU A 141 -21.74 -13.05 -2.38
CA GLU A 141 -21.76 -11.79 -3.12
C GLU A 141 -20.35 -11.29 -3.42
N LEU A 142 -19.45 -11.32 -2.42
CA LEU A 142 -18.06 -10.96 -2.61
C LEU A 142 -17.39 -11.80 -3.70
N PHE A 143 -17.57 -13.12 -3.68
CA PHE A 143 -16.95 -14.00 -4.67
C PHE A 143 -17.48 -13.72 -6.08
N SER A 144 -18.78 -13.52 -6.24
CA SER A 144 -19.38 -13.08 -7.51
C SER A 144 -18.81 -11.73 -7.98
N ALA A 145 -18.70 -10.76 -7.08
CA ALA A 145 -18.13 -9.45 -7.38
C ALA A 145 -16.66 -9.56 -7.85
N LEU A 146 -15.85 -10.39 -7.19
CA LEU A 146 -14.45 -10.62 -7.58
C LEU A 146 -14.34 -11.27 -8.96
N GLU A 147 -15.20 -12.24 -9.29
CA GLU A 147 -15.22 -12.87 -10.61
C GLU A 147 -15.62 -11.87 -11.72
N ILE A 148 -16.61 -11.00 -11.47
CA ILE A 148 -16.99 -9.94 -12.39
C ILE A 148 -15.83 -8.98 -12.59
N LEU A 149 -15.22 -8.53 -11.49
CA LEU A 149 -14.12 -7.57 -11.53
C LEU A 149 -12.91 -8.14 -12.27
N GLN A 150 -12.54 -9.40 -12.05
CA GLN A 150 -11.46 -10.07 -12.78
C GLN A 150 -11.69 -10.10 -14.29
N ARG A 151 -12.92 -10.46 -14.73
CA ARG A 151 -13.28 -10.46 -16.16
C ARG A 151 -13.20 -9.07 -16.77
N LEU A 152 -13.59 -8.06 -16.00
CA LEU A 152 -13.63 -6.67 -16.44
C LEU A 152 -12.24 -6.07 -16.62
N VAL A 153 -11.38 -6.20 -15.59
CA VAL A 153 -10.11 -5.45 -15.55
C VAL A 153 -8.89 -6.27 -15.98
N LYS A 154 -8.91 -7.58 -15.78
CA LYS A 154 -7.78 -8.51 -16.07
C LYS A 154 -6.47 -8.05 -15.43
N LEU A 155 -6.53 -7.64 -14.17
CA LEU A 155 -5.42 -7.17 -13.34
C LEU A 155 -5.37 -7.98 -12.04
N PRO A 156 -4.23 -8.02 -11.34
CA PRO A 156 -4.17 -8.55 -10.00
C PRO A 156 -5.13 -7.81 -9.07
N LEU A 157 -5.92 -8.56 -8.31
CA LEU A 157 -6.87 -8.03 -7.35
C LEU A 157 -6.41 -8.28 -5.92
N ALA A 158 -6.82 -7.39 -5.02
CA ALA A 158 -6.74 -7.60 -3.58
C ALA A 158 -8.07 -7.22 -2.91
N VAL A 159 -8.44 -7.91 -1.84
CA VAL A 159 -9.62 -7.58 -1.03
C VAL A 159 -9.21 -7.25 0.40
N GLU A 160 -9.72 -6.13 0.91
CA GLU A 160 -9.60 -5.73 2.31
C GLU A 160 -10.92 -5.96 3.03
N CYS A 161 -10.99 -7.00 3.86
CA CYS A 161 -12.10 -7.25 4.77
C CYS A 161 -11.91 -6.44 6.05
N ARG A 162 -12.96 -5.78 6.53
CA ARG A 162 -12.95 -4.93 7.72
C ARG A 162 -13.87 -5.43 8.84
N HIS A 163 -14.76 -6.37 8.55
CA HIS A 163 -15.62 -6.97 9.56
C HIS A 163 -14.85 -8.03 10.35
N PRO A 164 -14.89 -8.00 11.72
CA PRO A 164 -14.14 -8.94 12.56
C PRO A 164 -14.44 -10.41 12.29
N GLY A 165 -15.64 -10.74 11.86
CA GLY A 165 -16.07 -12.11 11.53
C GLY A 165 -15.22 -12.80 10.45
N PHE A 166 -14.42 -12.07 9.68
CA PHE A 166 -13.47 -12.67 8.73
C PHE A 166 -12.10 -13.03 9.36
N PHE A 167 -11.96 -12.90 10.69
CA PHE A 167 -10.68 -13.06 11.40
C PHE A 167 -10.79 -13.98 12.62
N LEU A 168 -11.81 -14.84 12.67
CA LEU A 168 -12.10 -15.71 13.82
C LEU A 168 -11.46 -17.10 13.73
N LYS A 169 -10.73 -17.38 12.65
CA LYS A 169 -10.15 -18.71 12.34
C LYS A 169 -11.22 -19.82 12.29
N ASP A 170 -12.44 -19.44 12.00
CA ASP A 170 -13.61 -20.32 11.84
C ASP A 170 -13.84 -20.68 10.36
N GLN A 171 -14.99 -21.36 10.10
CA GLN A 171 -15.36 -21.76 8.74
C GLN A 171 -15.49 -20.59 7.78
N HIS A 172 -15.93 -19.40 8.24
CA HIS A 172 -16.02 -18.23 7.38
C HIS A 172 -14.67 -17.75 6.89
N GLU A 173 -13.66 -17.69 7.77
CA GLU A 173 -12.30 -17.33 7.36
C GLU A 173 -11.68 -18.40 6.46
N VAL A 174 -11.88 -19.69 6.77
CA VAL A 174 -11.39 -20.80 5.95
C VAL A 174 -11.97 -20.72 4.54
N THR A 175 -13.29 -20.54 4.41
CA THR A 175 -13.98 -20.40 3.12
C THR A 175 -13.45 -19.18 2.34
N LEU A 176 -13.33 -18.02 3.02
CA LEU A 176 -12.75 -16.82 2.39
C LEU A 176 -11.35 -17.11 1.82
N LEU A 177 -10.45 -17.71 2.61
CA LEU A 177 -9.08 -17.98 2.17
C LEU A 177 -9.02 -18.99 1.02
N GLN A 178 -9.86 -20.02 1.03
CA GLN A 178 -9.95 -21.00 -0.05
C GLN A 178 -10.41 -20.36 -1.35
N GLU A 179 -11.48 -19.55 -1.30
CA GLU A 179 -12.01 -18.86 -2.48
C GLU A 179 -11.05 -17.80 -3.01
N LEU A 180 -10.41 -17.02 -2.15
CA LEU A 180 -9.38 -16.07 -2.59
C LEU A 180 -8.20 -16.77 -3.29
N LYS A 181 -7.77 -17.94 -2.79
CA LYS A 181 -6.75 -18.76 -3.47
C LYS A 181 -7.25 -19.28 -4.82
N ARG A 182 -8.49 -19.82 -4.88
CA ARG A 182 -9.11 -20.31 -6.12
C ARG A 182 -9.16 -19.22 -7.19
N LEU A 183 -9.55 -18.01 -6.79
CA LEU A 183 -9.65 -16.85 -7.66
C LEU A 183 -8.30 -16.15 -7.90
N ALA A 184 -7.21 -16.58 -7.29
CA ALA A 184 -5.93 -15.88 -7.31
C ALA A 184 -6.04 -14.39 -6.92
N VAL A 185 -6.88 -14.09 -5.92
CA VAL A 185 -7.07 -12.74 -5.36
C VAL A 185 -6.28 -12.62 -4.05
N ASN A 186 -5.58 -11.50 -3.87
CA ASN A 186 -4.80 -11.27 -2.66
C ASN A 186 -5.71 -10.85 -1.50
N ARG A 187 -5.42 -11.37 -0.30
CA ARG A 187 -5.96 -10.80 0.94
C ARG A 187 -5.08 -9.64 1.38
N VAL A 188 -5.67 -8.49 1.63
CA VAL A 188 -4.96 -7.38 2.28
C VAL A 188 -4.75 -7.70 3.74
N VAL A 189 -3.52 -7.54 4.22
CA VAL A 189 -3.19 -7.58 5.64
C VAL A 189 -3.16 -6.16 6.17
N PHE A 190 -4.15 -5.82 6.99
CA PHE A 190 -4.24 -4.51 7.64
C PHE A 190 -3.63 -4.60 9.03
N ASP A 191 -2.43 -4.03 9.20
CA ASP A 191 -1.73 -4.04 10.47
C ASP A 191 -1.79 -2.69 11.15
N SER A 192 -2.66 -2.57 12.12
CA SER A 192 -2.83 -1.37 12.96
C SER A 192 -2.35 -1.57 14.40
N ARG A 193 -1.53 -2.60 14.67
CA ARG A 193 -1.03 -2.89 16.01
C ARG A 193 -0.26 -1.72 16.60
N GLY A 194 0.61 -1.08 15.81
CA GLY A 194 1.35 0.12 16.22
C GLY A 194 0.40 1.25 16.62
N LEU A 195 -0.55 1.59 15.76
CA LEU A 195 -1.53 2.64 16.01
C LEU A 195 -2.35 2.40 17.30
N PHE A 196 -2.83 1.17 17.53
CA PHE A 196 -3.67 0.87 18.71
C PHE A 196 -2.87 0.64 20.00
N ARG A 197 -1.55 0.57 19.93
CA ARG A 197 -0.66 0.64 21.11
C ARG A 197 -0.23 2.07 21.42
N ASP A 198 -0.42 2.99 20.48
CA ASP A 198 -0.10 4.40 20.67
C ASP A 198 -1.07 5.02 21.67
N GLY A 199 -0.55 5.35 22.86
CA GLY A 199 -1.29 5.99 23.93
C GLY A 199 -1.25 7.52 23.88
N SER A 200 -0.66 8.10 22.81
CA SER A 200 -0.62 9.56 22.68
C SER A 200 -2.02 10.13 22.41
N ILE A 201 -2.26 11.31 22.95
CA ILE A 201 -3.56 12.00 22.89
C ILE A 201 -3.61 13.07 21.80
N THR A 202 -2.77 12.94 20.77
CA THR A 202 -2.81 13.86 19.63
C THR A 202 -4.07 13.66 18.80
N ASP A 203 -4.61 14.74 18.24
CA ASP A 203 -5.79 14.67 17.36
C ASP A 203 -5.62 13.67 16.21
N ALA A 204 -4.41 13.60 15.66
CA ALA A 204 -4.09 12.66 14.58
C ALA A 204 -4.25 11.20 15.02
N VAL A 205 -3.74 10.82 16.20
CA VAL A 205 -3.83 9.45 16.72
C VAL A 205 -5.26 9.11 17.09
N ILE A 206 -5.94 9.99 17.83
CA ILE A 206 -7.36 9.82 18.23
C ILE A 206 -8.23 9.64 16.97
N HIS A 207 -8.06 10.53 15.98
CA HIS A 207 -8.81 10.44 14.73
C HIS A 207 -8.49 9.14 13.97
N ALA A 208 -7.21 8.77 13.86
CA ALA A 208 -6.84 7.53 13.18
C ALA A 208 -7.41 6.29 13.87
N GLN A 209 -7.36 6.21 15.21
CA GLN A 209 -7.93 5.10 15.98
C GLN A 209 -9.45 5.01 15.83
N SER A 210 -10.16 6.15 15.71
CA SER A 210 -11.62 6.17 15.50
C SER A 210 -12.05 5.70 14.10
N LYS A 211 -11.18 5.82 13.09
CA LYS A 211 -11.49 5.53 11.67
C LYS A 211 -10.96 4.19 11.17
N LYS A 212 -9.92 3.67 11.80
CA LYS A 212 -9.26 2.44 11.33
C LYS A 212 -9.75 1.23 12.16
N PRO A 213 -9.98 0.07 11.52
CA PRO A 213 -10.40 -1.11 12.25
C PRO A 213 -9.25 -1.67 13.10
N ARG A 214 -9.59 -2.17 14.29
CA ARG A 214 -8.69 -2.96 15.12
C ARG A 214 -8.94 -4.44 14.85
N LEU A 215 -8.12 -5.05 14.02
CA LEU A 215 -8.28 -6.42 13.55
C LEU A 215 -7.07 -7.28 13.89
N PRO A 216 -7.23 -8.60 14.04
CA PRO A 216 -6.10 -9.53 14.11
C PRO A 216 -5.25 -9.46 12.83
N VAL A 217 -3.94 -9.58 12.99
CA VAL A 217 -2.99 -9.62 11.88
C VAL A 217 -2.74 -11.06 11.49
N HIS A 218 -3.27 -11.48 10.33
CA HIS A 218 -3.03 -12.80 9.75
C HIS A 218 -2.19 -12.63 8.47
N PRO A 219 -0.85 -12.77 8.53
CA PRO A 219 0.06 -12.50 7.41
C PRO A 219 0.09 -13.67 6.42
N LEU A 220 -1.05 -13.89 5.75
CA LEU A 220 -1.26 -14.96 4.77
C LEU A 220 -1.30 -14.38 3.35
N ALA A 221 -0.56 -14.99 2.43
CA ALA A 221 -0.66 -14.72 1.01
C ALA A 221 -1.67 -15.69 0.37
N THR A 222 -2.65 -15.16 -0.33
CA THR A 222 -3.64 -15.95 -1.09
C THR A 222 -3.39 -15.91 -2.59
N ALA A 223 -2.53 -14.98 -3.08
CA ALA A 223 -2.13 -14.88 -4.47
C ALA A 223 -0.69 -14.34 -4.59
N GLN A 224 -0.29 -13.96 -5.81
CA GLN A 224 1.08 -13.59 -6.17
C GLN A 224 1.55 -12.26 -5.56
N ASN A 225 0.63 -11.32 -5.30
CA ASN A 225 0.93 -9.95 -4.89
C ASN A 225 0.33 -9.64 -3.50
N PRO A 226 0.86 -10.19 -2.39
CA PRO A 226 0.36 -9.86 -1.06
C PRO A 226 0.42 -8.35 -0.80
N VAL A 227 -0.64 -7.80 -0.20
CA VAL A 227 -0.71 -6.37 0.12
C VAL A 227 -0.74 -6.19 1.63
N VAL A 228 0.18 -5.38 2.15
CA VAL A 228 0.27 -5.00 3.56
C VAL A 228 0.02 -3.51 3.69
N ARG A 229 -0.86 -3.12 4.59
CA ARG A 229 -1.09 -1.74 5.01
C ARG A 229 -0.69 -1.64 6.47
N PHE A 230 0.50 -1.10 6.72
CA PHE A 230 1.09 -1.00 8.05
C PHE A 230 0.90 0.40 8.61
N ILE A 231 0.21 0.52 9.74
CA ILE A 231 0.00 1.79 10.43
C ILE A 231 0.84 1.78 11.71
N GLY A 232 1.93 2.56 11.68
CA GLY A 232 2.89 2.60 12.77
C GLY A 232 2.42 3.38 13.98
N HIS A 233 3.11 3.15 15.10
CA HIS A 233 3.10 3.96 16.31
C HIS A 233 3.85 5.28 16.06
N SER A 234 3.48 6.38 16.69
CA SER A 234 4.14 7.67 16.54
C SER A 234 5.59 7.68 17.05
N ASP A 235 5.87 6.95 18.13
CA ASP A 235 7.24 6.57 18.51
C ASP A 235 7.69 5.37 17.65
N TRP A 236 8.63 5.62 16.75
CA TRP A 236 9.05 4.61 15.77
C TRP A 236 9.75 3.40 16.40
N GLN A 237 10.40 3.57 17.55
CA GLN A 237 11.06 2.47 18.26
C GLN A 237 10.04 1.41 18.74
N GLN A 238 8.81 1.83 19.04
CA GLN A 238 7.73 0.90 19.41
C GLN A 238 7.27 0.00 18.26
N ASN A 239 7.70 0.28 17.02
CA ASN A 239 7.39 -0.54 15.85
C ASN A 239 8.42 -1.66 15.60
N LEU A 240 9.60 -1.64 16.21
CA LEU A 240 10.74 -2.51 15.85
C LEU A 240 10.36 -3.99 15.81
N LEU A 241 9.62 -4.49 16.80
CA LEU A 241 9.16 -5.88 16.83
C LEU A 241 8.29 -6.22 15.62
N TYR A 242 7.38 -5.32 15.24
CA TYR A 242 6.50 -5.53 14.09
C TYR A 242 7.26 -5.45 12.78
N LEU A 243 8.20 -4.50 12.66
CA LEU A 243 9.05 -4.34 11.49
C LEU A 243 9.94 -5.57 11.27
N GLN A 244 10.48 -6.17 12.33
CA GLN A 244 11.26 -7.40 12.25
C GLN A 244 10.39 -8.60 11.79
N GLN A 245 9.17 -8.72 12.32
CA GLN A 245 8.21 -9.74 11.89
C GLN A 245 7.88 -9.58 10.40
N TRP A 246 7.66 -8.34 9.94
CA TRP A 246 7.37 -8.05 8.54
C TRP A 246 8.58 -8.29 7.64
N GLN A 247 9.79 -7.94 8.06
CA GLN A 247 11.01 -8.25 7.31
C GLN A 247 11.11 -9.75 7.03
N THR A 248 10.99 -10.56 8.08
CA THR A 248 11.03 -12.03 7.95
C THR A 248 9.93 -12.55 7.00
N LYS A 249 8.71 -12.00 7.12
CA LYS A 249 7.57 -12.45 6.31
C LYS A 249 7.70 -12.03 4.84
N ILE A 250 8.16 -10.81 4.58
CA ILE A 250 8.40 -10.32 3.23
C ILE A 250 9.51 -11.14 2.56
N GLN A 251 10.62 -11.41 3.26
CA GLN A 251 11.68 -12.27 2.75
C GLN A 251 11.19 -13.69 2.43
N GLN A 252 10.28 -14.24 3.25
CA GLN A 252 9.64 -15.51 2.95
C GLN A 252 8.85 -15.44 1.65
N TRP A 253 7.99 -14.42 1.48
CA TRP A 253 7.19 -14.25 0.26
C TRP A 253 8.03 -14.05 -1.00
N LEU A 254 9.14 -13.29 -0.89
CA LEU A 254 10.07 -13.13 -2.00
C LEU A 254 10.70 -14.47 -2.41
N ARG A 255 11.13 -15.28 -1.42
CA ARG A 255 11.66 -16.64 -1.70
C ARG A 255 10.62 -17.57 -2.32
N GLU A 256 9.33 -17.38 -2.00
CA GLU A 256 8.20 -18.07 -2.64
C GLU A 256 7.90 -17.54 -4.06
N GLY A 257 8.66 -16.58 -4.57
CA GLY A 257 8.45 -15.95 -5.88
C GLY A 257 7.33 -14.91 -5.91
N ARG A 258 6.83 -14.46 -4.75
CA ARG A 258 5.76 -13.47 -4.66
C ARG A 258 6.32 -12.06 -4.66
N SER A 259 5.56 -11.11 -5.19
CA SER A 259 5.90 -9.69 -5.18
C SER A 259 4.99 -8.91 -4.22
N PRO A 260 5.37 -8.78 -2.93
CA PRO A 260 4.57 -8.07 -1.94
C PRO A 260 4.53 -6.56 -2.16
N TYR A 261 3.41 -5.95 -1.80
CA TYR A 261 3.21 -4.51 -1.68
C TYR A 261 3.16 -4.15 -0.19
N PHE A 262 3.94 -3.16 0.22
CA PHE A 262 3.99 -2.70 1.61
C PHE A 262 3.75 -1.20 1.67
N PHE A 263 2.61 -0.79 2.22
CA PHE A 263 2.23 0.61 2.34
C PHE A 263 2.40 1.07 3.79
N VAL A 264 3.26 2.07 3.97
CA VAL A 264 3.60 2.66 5.26
C VAL A 264 2.67 3.82 5.55
N HIS A 265 1.98 3.74 6.69
CA HIS A 265 1.09 4.79 7.20
C HIS A 265 1.55 5.24 8.58
N THR A 266 1.30 6.51 8.90
CA THR A 266 1.30 7.05 10.26
C THR A 266 -0.09 7.60 10.58
N ALA A 267 -0.35 7.98 11.81
CA ALA A 267 -1.67 8.48 12.22
C ALA A 267 -2.13 9.66 11.37
N GLY A 268 -1.27 10.68 11.17
CA GLY A 268 -1.56 11.87 10.38
C GLY A 268 -0.99 11.86 8.96
N ASN A 269 -0.21 10.83 8.59
CA ASN A 269 0.53 10.71 7.32
C ASN A 269 1.62 11.78 7.07
N HIS A 270 1.85 12.73 7.98
CA HIS A 270 2.89 13.76 7.86
C HIS A 270 4.28 13.12 7.77
N ASP A 271 4.54 12.15 8.64
CA ASP A 271 5.84 11.52 8.82
C ASP A 271 5.96 10.17 8.09
N CYS A 272 5.00 9.87 7.19
CA CYS A 272 5.06 8.62 6.40
C CYS A 272 6.38 8.46 5.63
N PRO A 273 6.91 9.50 4.94
CA PRO A 273 8.17 9.39 4.22
C PRO A 273 9.34 9.05 5.14
N GLU A 274 9.49 9.79 6.24
CA GLU A 274 10.58 9.60 7.21
C GLU A 274 10.47 8.24 7.89
N PHE A 275 9.25 7.83 8.24
CA PHE A 275 9.03 6.52 8.82
C PHE A 275 9.33 5.39 7.81
N ALA A 276 9.03 5.58 6.53
CA ALA A 276 9.43 4.64 5.50
C ALA A 276 10.97 4.59 5.35
N ARG A 277 11.66 5.73 5.41
CA ARG A 277 13.14 5.79 5.41
C ARG A 277 13.72 5.06 6.63
N TYR A 278 13.15 5.27 7.81
CA TYR A 278 13.54 4.56 9.04
C TYR A 278 13.38 3.05 8.89
N LEU A 279 12.23 2.59 8.39
CA LEU A 279 11.93 1.19 8.12
C LEU A 279 12.96 0.56 7.17
N VAL A 280 13.28 1.26 6.09
CA VAL A 280 14.26 0.78 5.10
C VAL A 280 15.63 0.62 5.73
N LYS A 281 16.09 1.63 6.47
CA LYS A 281 17.35 1.57 7.21
C LYS A 281 17.36 0.40 8.19
N PHE A 282 16.28 0.19 8.92
CA PHE A 282 16.14 -0.94 9.83
C PHE A 282 16.22 -2.29 9.10
N TRP A 283 15.67 -2.39 7.89
CA TRP A 283 15.78 -3.57 7.04
C TRP A 283 17.13 -3.68 6.30
N GLN A 284 18.09 -2.82 6.64
CA GLN A 284 19.42 -2.78 6.01
C GLN A 284 19.39 -2.46 4.50
N GLY A 285 18.32 -1.79 4.06
CA GLY A 285 18.20 -1.27 2.72
C GLY A 285 18.75 0.15 2.60
N THR A 286 18.86 0.62 1.37
CA THR A 286 19.20 2.01 1.05
C THR A 286 18.04 2.68 0.35
N MET A 287 17.85 3.96 0.63
CA MET A 287 16.96 4.84 -0.13
C MET A 287 17.79 5.85 -0.91
N VAL A 288 17.31 6.23 -2.08
CA VAL A 288 17.88 7.35 -2.83
C VAL A 288 17.70 8.66 -2.08
N ASP A 289 18.52 9.65 -2.38
CA ASP A 289 18.35 11.00 -1.85
C ASP A 289 16.99 11.55 -2.27
N TRP A 290 16.38 12.30 -1.38
CA TRP A 290 15.05 12.84 -1.65
C TRP A 290 15.13 14.10 -2.50
N PRO A 291 14.24 14.29 -3.46
CA PRO A 291 14.26 15.47 -4.32
C PRO A 291 14.20 16.81 -3.57
N GLY A 292 13.57 16.85 -2.40
CA GLY A 292 13.47 18.03 -1.55
C GLY A 292 14.73 18.36 -0.75
N GLU A 293 15.66 17.43 -0.60
CA GLU A 293 16.93 17.60 0.12
C GLU A 293 18.07 18.05 -0.80
N GLY A 294 17.79 18.36 -2.11
CA GLY A 294 18.79 18.68 -3.12
C GLY A 294 19.51 20.01 -2.91
N ALA A 295 20.74 20.04 -3.32
CA ALA A 295 21.81 21.03 -3.57
C ALA A 295 21.56 22.52 -3.18
N GLY A 296 21.17 22.80 -1.95
CA GLY A 296 20.99 24.18 -1.47
C GLY A 296 20.61 24.30 0.00
N GLY A 297 20.29 23.21 0.63
CA GLY A 297 19.98 23.17 2.05
C GLY A 297 21.20 22.80 2.87
N ASN A 298 21.87 23.77 3.50
CA ASN A 298 22.58 23.50 4.73
C ASN A 298 21.57 22.87 5.67
N SER A 299 21.54 21.54 5.71
CA SER A 299 20.72 20.79 6.65
C SER A 299 21.19 21.18 8.05
N ALA A 300 20.32 21.79 8.82
CA ALA A 300 20.34 21.54 10.23
C ALA A 300 20.09 20.02 10.38
N ALA A 301 21.14 19.24 10.24
CA ALA A 301 21.19 17.85 10.60
C ALA A 301 20.95 17.80 12.10
N GLY A 302 19.68 17.70 12.47
CA GLY A 302 19.33 17.22 13.79
C GLY A 302 19.99 15.85 13.92
N ASN A 303 20.91 15.79 14.84
CA ASN A 303 21.83 14.70 15.13
C ASN A 303 21.06 13.40 15.38
N THR A 304 20.76 12.63 14.34
CA THR A 304 20.22 11.26 14.44
C THR A 304 21.30 10.23 14.81
N ALA A 305 22.56 10.69 15.02
CA ALA A 305 23.67 9.81 15.42
C ALA A 305 23.54 9.26 16.84
N ASP A 306 22.77 9.94 17.74
CA ASP A 306 22.63 9.54 19.15
C ASP A 306 21.45 8.56 19.43
N LEU A 307 20.72 8.12 18.41
CA LEU A 307 19.63 7.15 18.59
C LEU A 307 20.07 5.68 18.64
N PHE A 308 21.39 5.42 18.51
CA PHE A 308 21.95 4.06 18.45
C PHE A 308 23.17 3.85 19.40
N ALA A 309 23.36 4.72 20.39
CA ALA A 309 24.33 4.49 21.48
C ALA A 309 23.67 3.77 22.65
#